data_d86a63483f123cc6cf6a787fba18ad6d
#
_entry.id   d86a63483f123cc6cf6a787fba18ad6d
#
_cell.length_a   1.000
_cell.length_b   1.000
_cell.length_c   1.000
_cell.angle_alpha   90.00
_cell.angle_beta   90.00
_cell.angle_gamma   90.00
#
_symmetry.space_group_name_H-M   'P 1'
#
loop_
_entity.id
_entity.type
_entity.pdbx_description
1 polymer ?
#
loop_
_entity_poly.entity_id
_entity_poly.type
_entity_poly.pdbx_seq_one_letter_code
_entity_poly.pdbx_strand_id
1 'polypeptide(L)'
;MMARNTVRHLVLDNEAAQALSCVRTGDQQRAAVVEAIMAANGRVVVPTAVRVEAGWRRRDHGAANANRLVGNDVPLDRADADRAVQLRRLVPAASVVDTTVAVAAERVAADVASSVVEVLTSDVAAMSALAAHVQVRMDVVSL
;
A
#
# COMPACT_ATOMS: atom_id res chain seq x y z
N MET A 1 24.92 -11.87 18.96
CA MET A 1 23.67 -11.10 18.97
C MET A 1 22.90 -11.39 17.70
N MET A 2 21.78 -12.07 17.80
CA MET A 2 20.95 -12.33 16.63
C MET A 2 20.28 -11.04 16.19
N ALA A 3 20.53 -10.62 14.96
CA ALA A 3 19.74 -9.55 14.35
C ALA A 3 18.28 -10.02 14.32
N ARG A 4 17.38 -9.27 14.95
CA ARG A 4 15.96 -9.52 14.82
C ARG A 4 15.61 -9.34 13.35
N ASN A 5 15.12 -10.40 12.71
CA ASN A 5 14.57 -10.31 11.36
C ASN A 5 13.36 -9.36 11.41
N THR A 6 13.59 -8.12 11.04
CA THR A 6 12.51 -7.14 10.90
C THR A 6 11.69 -7.52 9.68
N VAL A 7 10.44 -7.89 9.89
CA VAL A 7 9.53 -8.17 8.79
C VAL A 7 9.11 -6.85 8.17
N ARG A 8 9.35 -6.70 6.89
CA ARG A 8 8.89 -5.53 6.12
C ARG A 8 7.56 -5.83 5.47
N HIS A 9 6.65 -4.88 5.60
CA HIS A 9 5.37 -4.90 4.89
C HIS A 9 5.37 -3.74 3.90
N LEU A 10 5.12 -4.06 2.65
CA LEU A 10 4.97 -3.06 1.59
C LEU A 10 3.49 -2.94 1.23
N VAL A 11 2.95 -1.74 1.36
CA VAL A 11 1.58 -1.41 1.00
C VAL A 11 1.60 -0.64 -0.32
N LEU A 12 0.83 -1.10 -1.28
CA LEU A 12 0.74 -0.45 -2.59
C LEU A 12 -0.36 0.60 -2.61
N ASP A 13 -0.05 1.77 -3.16
CA ASP A 13 -1.07 2.75 -3.52
C ASP A 13 -1.66 2.46 -4.91
N ASN A 14 -2.57 3.33 -5.35
CA ASN A 14 -3.25 3.17 -6.63
C ASN A 14 -2.29 3.09 -7.82
N GLU A 15 -1.31 3.98 -7.89
CA GLU A 15 -0.38 4.02 -9.03
C GLU A 15 0.47 2.75 -9.10
N ALA A 16 0.95 2.27 -7.96
CA ALA A 16 1.70 1.03 -7.88
C ALA A 16 0.84 -0.18 -8.27
N ALA A 17 -0.37 -0.25 -7.75
CA ALA A 17 -1.32 -1.33 -8.08
C ALA A 17 -1.69 -1.31 -9.57
N GLN A 18 -1.93 -0.13 -10.13
CA GLN A 18 -2.24 0.04 -11.53
C GLN A 18 -1.07 -0.38 -12.43
N ALA A 19 0.15 -0.04 -12.06
CA ALA A 19 1.34 -0.44 -12.79
C ALA A 19 1.50 -1.95 -12.88
N LEU A 20 1.11 -2.69 -11.85
CA LEU A 20 1.16 -4.15 -11.83
C LEU A 20 0.00 -4.80 -12.61
N SER A 21 -1.20 -4.25 -12.49
CA SER A 21 -2.43 -4.90 -12.95
C SER A 21 -2.90 -4.42 -14.31
N CYS A 22 -2.44 -3.25 -14.78
CA CYS A 22 -2.88 -2.66 -16.04
C CYS A 22 -1.90 -2.98 -17.17
N VAL A 23 -2.40 -3.64 -18.21
CA VAL A 23 -1.60 -4.00 -19.39
C VAL A 23 -1.11 -2.76 -20.17
N ARG A 24 -1.79 -1.64 -20.02
CA ARG A 24 -1.47 -0.38 -20.72
C ARG A 24 -0.41 0.47 -20.02
N THR A 25 -0.04 0.12 -18.79
CA THR A 25 1.01 0.84 -18.07
C THR A 25 2.35 0.54 -18.72
N GLY A 26 3.18 1.56 -18.88
CA GLY A 26 4.50 1.41 -19.47
C GLY A 26 5.37 0.40 -18.72
N ASP A 27 6.14 -0.37 -19.46
CA ASP A 27 6.99 -1.43 -18.89
C ASP A 27 7.98 -0.91 -17.84
N GLN A 28 8.42 0.34 -17.99
CA GLN A 28 9.38 0.97 -17.09
C GLN A 28 8.80 1.19 -15.69
N GLN A 29 7.55 1.64 -15.60
CA GLN A 29 6.88 1.83 -14.32
C GLN A 29 6.58 0.49 -13.64
N ARG A 30 6.14 -0.50 -14.42
CA ARG A 30 5.94 -1.87 -13.91
C ARG A 30 7.24 -2.45 -13.38
N ALA A 31 8.34 -2.31 -14.11
CA ALA A 31 9.65 -2.80 -13.70
C ALA A 31 10.09 -2.15 -12.38
N ALA A 32 9.86 -0.85 -12.21
CA ALA A 32 10.17 -0.14 -10.97
C ALA A 32 9.39 -0.66 -9.76
N VAL A 33 8.09 -0.95 -9.95
CA VAL A 33 7.25 -1.54 -8.90
C VAL A 33 7.71 -2.96 -8.55
N VAL A 34 7.99 -3.79 -9.54
CA VAL A 34 8.49 -5.15 -9.33
C VAL A 34 9.83 -5.12 -8.58
N GLU A 35 10.73 -4.23 -8.96
CA GLU A 35 12.02 -4.05 -8.27
C GLU A 35 11.81 -3.66 -6.80
N ALA A 36 10.91 -2.73 -6.53
CA ALA A 36 10.58 -2.32 -5.16
C ALA A 36 10.02 -3.49 -4.33
N ILE A 37 9.16 -4.30 -4.92
CA ILE A 37 8.59 -5.50 -4.27
C ILE A 37 9.69 -6.50 -3.93
N MET A 38 10.59 -6.75 -4.86
CA MET A 38 11.69 -7.70 -4.66
C MET A 38 12.69 -7.19 -3.62
N ALA A 39 12.98 -5.87 -3.62
CA ALA A 39 13.89 -5.25 -2.66
C ALA A 39 13.31 -5.23 -1.24
N ALA A 40 12.00 -5.16 -1.08
CA ALA A 40 11.35 -5.17 0.22
C ALA A 40 11.60 -6.46 1.00
N ASN A 41 11.85 -7.57 0.29
CA ASN A 41 12.13 -8.89 0.87
C ASN A 41 11.18 -9.22 2.03
N GLY A 42 9.89 -8.96 1.82
CA GLY A 42 8.86 -9.11 2.85
C GLY A 42 7.48 -9.33 2.25
N ARG A 43 6.46 -9.01 3.04
CA ARG A 43 5.07 -9.17 2.63
C ARG A 43 4.59 -7.94 1.88
N VAL A 44 3.97 -8.17 0.73
CA VAL A 44 3.34 -7.12 -0.06
C VAL A 44 1.83 -7.27 0.04
N VAL A 45 1.15 -6.19 0.36
CA VAL A 45 -0.30 -6.15 0.51
C VAL A 45 -0.89 -5.03 -0.33
N VAL A 46 -2.15 -5.19 -0.71
CA VAL A 46 -2.91 -4.18 -1.41
C VAL A 46 -4.23 -3.93 -0.69
N PRO A 47 -4.55 -2.66 -0.34
CA PRO A 47 -5.87 -2.33 0.19
C PRO A 47 -6.96 -2.61 -0.85
N THR A 48 -8.10 -3.13 -0.40
CA THR A 48 -9.21 -3.44 -1.33
C THR A 48 -9.73 -2.20 -2.07
N ALA A 49 -9.77 -1.05 -1.41
CA ALA A 49 -10.14 0.22 -2.06
C ALA A 49 -9.17 0.61 -3.19
N VAL A 50 -7.89 0.30 -3.04
CA VAL A 50 -6.89 0.51 -4.08
C VAL A 50 -7.17 -0.36 -5.31
N ARG A 51 -7.54 -1.62 -5.10
CA ARG A 51 -7.89 -2.50 -6.22
C ARG A 51 -9.11 -1.96 -7.00
N VAL A 52 -10.08 -1.40 -6.30
CA VAL A 52 -11.25 -0.78 -6.95
C VAL A 52 -10.82 0.37 -7.86
N GLU A 53 -10.02 1.28 -7.33
CA GLU A 53 -9.56 2.44 -8.12
C GLU A 53 -8.65 2.04 -9.28
N ALA A 54 -7.76 1.09 -9.06
CA ALA A 54 -6.85 0.58 -10.08
C ALA A 54 -7.55 -0.28 -11.16
N GLY A 55 -8.78 -0.68 -10.91
CA GLY A 55 -9.49 -1.61 -11.81
C GLY A 55 -8.91 -3.02 -11.78
N TRP A 56 -8.30 -3.40 -10.68
CA TRP A 56 -7.67 -4.72 -10.53
C TRP A 56 -8.67 -5.72 -10.00
N ARG A 57 -9.17 -6.51 -10.91
CA ARG A 57 -10.04 -7.64 -10.61
C ARG A 57 -9.23 -8.94 -10.69
N ARG A 58 -9.19 -9.70 -9.60
CA ARG A 58 -8.32 -10.87 -9.50
C ARG A 58 -8.65 -11.99 -10.51
N ARG A 59 -9.88 -12.04 -10.97
CA ARG A 59 -10.34 -13.02 -11.97
C ARG A 59 -9.90 -12.69 -13.40
N ASP A 60 -9.44 -11.47 -13.67
CA ASP A 60 -9.03 -11.08 -15.01
C ASP A 60 -7.72 -11.75 -15.40
N HIS A 61 -7.64 -12.23 -16.64
CA HIS A 61 -6.43 -12.87 -17.16
C HIS A 61 -5.20 -11.95 -17.07
N GLY A 62 -5.38 -10.67 -17.32
CA GLY A 62 -4.32 -9.68 -17.22
C GLY A 62 -3.80 -9.45 -15.80
N ALA A 63 -4.51 -9.93 -14.77
CA ALA A 63 -4.12 -9.78 -13.39
C ALA A 63 -3.23 -10.93 -12.85
N ALA A 64 -2.94 -11.94 -13.65
CA ALA A 64 -2.24 -13.14 -13.17
C ALA A 64 -0.89 -12.83 -12.52
N ASN A 65 -0.08 -11.98 -13.13
CA ASN A 65 1.21 -11.59 -12.57
C ASN A 65 1.07 -10.76 -11.29
N ALA A 66 0.14 -9.80 -11.26
CA ALA A 66 -0.14 -9.00 -10.08
C ALA A 66 -0.62 -9.89 -8.93
N ASN A 67 -1.50 -10.83 -9.20
CA ASN A 67 -2.02 -11.79 -8.20
C ASN A 67 -0.90 -12.66 -7.61
N ARG A 68 0.07 -13.04 -8.41
CA ARG A 68 1.21 -13.82 -7.96
C ARG A 68 2.15 -13.02 -7.06
N LEU A 69 2.40 -11.76 -7.43
CA LEU A 69 3.31 -10.89 -6.68
C LEU A 69 2.67 -10.35 -5.39
N VAL A 70 1.37 -10.07 -5.43
CA VAL A 70 0.62 -9.48 -4.32
C VAL A 70 -0.63 -10.31 -4.07
N GLY A 71 -0.48 -11.33 -3.25
CA GLY A 71 -1.58 -12.27 -2.96
C GLY A 71 -2.51 -11.84 -1.84
N ASN A 72 -2.14 -10.84 -1.04
CA ASN A 72 -2.88 -10.46 0.15
C ASN A 72 -3.61 -9.13 -0.01
N ASP A 73 -4.91 -9.17 0.22
CA ASP A 73 -5.76 -7.99 0.33
C ASP A 73 -5.83 -7.51 1.78
N VAL A 74 -5.91 -6.19 1.97
CA VAL A 74 -6.27 -5.60 3.26
C VAL A 74 -7.66 -4.98 3.12
N PRO A 75 -8.69 -5.62 3.67
CA PRO A 75 -10.05 -5.12 3.57
C PRO A 75 -10.26 -3.90 4.46
N LEU A 76 -11.14 -3.00 4.02
CA LEU A 76 -11.60 -1.86 4.79
C LEU A 76 -12.85 -2.27 5.57
N ASP A 77 -12.73 -2.45 6.87
CA ASP A 77 -13.87 -2.75 7.72
C ASP A 77 -14.48 -1.47 8.33
N ARG A 78 -15.48 -1.63 9.22
CA ARG A 78 -16.15 -0.50 9.85
C ARG A 78 -15.18 0.38 10.65
N ALA A 79 -14.33 -0.21 11.46
CA ALA A 79 -13.36 0.52 12.28
C ALA A 79 -12.34 1.26 11.41
N ASP A 80 -11.90 0.62 10.34
CA ASP A 80 -10.98 1.22 9.37
C ASP A 80 -11.62 2.43 8.67
N ALA A 81 -12.91 2.32 8.32
CA ALA A 81 -13.64 3.43 7.69
C ALA A 81 -13.74 4.64 8.64
N ASP A 82 -14.04 4.40 9.91
CA ASP A 82 -14.09 5.47 10.93
C ASP A 82 -12.71 6.11 11.11
N ARG A 83 -11.65 5.31 11.15
CA ARG A 83 -10.27 5.81 11.23
C ARG A 83 -9.90 6.64 10.00
N ALA A 84 -10.29 6.21 8.81
CA ALA A 84 -10.06 6.95 7.57
C ALA A 84 -10.76 8.32 7.59
N VAL A 85 -11.97 8.39 8.12
CA VAL A 85 -12.68 9.66 8.30
C VAL A 85 -11.89 10.61 9.21
N GLN A 86 -11.34 10.11 10.32
CA GLN A 86 -10.50 10.91 11.21
C GLN A 86 -9.27 11.46 10.49
N LEU A 87 -8.56 10.62 9.73
CA LEU A 87 -7.38 11.05 8.98
C LEU A 87 -7.73 12.08 7.91
N ARG A 88 -8.85 11.93 7.22
CA ARG A 88 -9.29 12.92 6.22
C ARG A 88 -9.62 14.28 6.83
N ARG A 89 -10.16 14.31 8.04
CA ARG A 89 -10.39 15.56 8.75
C ARG A 89 -9.10 16.28 9.14
N LEU A 90 -8.03 15.50 9.42
CA LEU A 90 -6.71 16.04 9.74
C LEU A 90 -5.93 16.45 8.49
N VAL A 91 -6.14 15.76 7.36
CA VAL A 91 -5.48 16.01 6.08
C VAL A 91 -6.54 16.11 4.98
N PRO A 92 -7.28 17.24 4.90
CA PRO A 92 -8.41 17.36 3.96
C PRO A 92 -8.03 17.26 2.48
N ALA A 93 -6.76 17.56 2.15
CA ALA A 93 -6.26 17.48 0.78
C ALA A 93 -5.97 16.05 0.32
N ALA A 94 -5.90 15.09 1.23
CA ALA A 94 -5.66 13.69 0.88
C ALA A 94 -6.89 13.09 0.19
N SER A 95 -6.66 12.27 -0.83
CA SER A 95 -7.72 11.53 -1.48
C SER A 95 -8.32 10.47 -0.55
N VAL A 96 -9.54 10.03 -0.85
CA VAL A 96 -10.17 8.94 -0.11
C VAL A 96 -9.30 7.69 -0.13
N VAL A 97 -8.77 7.34 -1.30
CA VAL A 97 -7.97 6.12 -1.49
C VAL A 97 -6.64 6.22 -0.75
N ASP A 98 -5.92 7.33 -0.85
CA ASP A 98 -4.66 7.53 -0.10
C ASP A 98 -4.89 7.41 1.40
N THR A 99 -6.01 7.93 1.89
CA THR A 99 -6.38 7.81 3.30
C THR A 99 -6.60 6.34 3.69
N THR A 100 -7.24 5.55 2.84
CA THR A 100 -7.42 4.11 3.10
C THR A 100 -6.10 3.34 3.06
N VAL A 101 -5.15 3.77 2.24
CA VAL A 101 -3.79 3.20 2.21
C VAL A 101 -3.09 3.44 3.56
N ALA A 102 -3.17 4.64 4.10
CA ALA A 102 -2.59 4.96 5.41
C ALA A 102 -3.21 4.13 6.54
N VAL A 103 -4.53 3.94 6.52
CA VAL A 103 -5.23 3.08 7.49
C VAL A 103 -4.79 1.63 7.36
N ALA A 104 -4.65 1.12 6.14
CA ALA A 104 -4.16 -0.24 5.89
C ALA A 104 -2.73 -0.42 6.44
N ALA A 105 -1.86 0.56 6.22
CA ALA A 105 -0.51 0.54 6.76
C ALA A 105 -0.49 0.50 8.29
N GLU A 106 -1.31 1.32 8.93
CA GLU A 106 -1.46 1.35 10.40
C GLU A 106 -1.93 -0.01 10.93
N ARG A 107 -2.91 -0.63 10.29
CA ARG A 107 -3.46 -1.93 10.66
C ARG A 107 -2.43 -3.05 10.50
N VAL A 108 -1.72 -3.08 9.39
CA VAL A 108 -0.67 -4.09 9.13
C VAL A 108 0.43 -3.99 10.17
N ALA A 109 0.85 -2.78 10.53
CA ALA A 109 1.86 -2.57 11.54
C ALA A 109 1.42 -2.99 12.95
N ALA A 110 0.13 -2.84 13.26
CA ALA A 110 -0.42 -3.24 14.56
C ALA A 110 -0.41 -4.74 14.77
N ASP A 111 -0.54 -5.53 13.70
CA ASP A 111 -0.59 -6.99 13.78
C ASP A 111 0.77 -7.62 14.07
N VAL A 112 1.87 -6.92 13.83
CA VAL A 112 3.24 -7.43 14.06
C VAL A 112 4.09 -6.37 14.73
N ALA A 113 4.34 -6.51 16.01
CA ALA A 113 5.00 -5.53 16.87
C ALA A 113 6.42 -5.11 16.44
N SER A 114 7.09 -5.86 15.58
CA SER A 114 8.44 -5.55 15.06
C SER A 114 8.47 -5.27 13.58
N SER A 115 7.33 -4.96 12.97
CA SER A 115 7.25 -4.71 11.54
C SER A 115 7.59 -3.26 11.18
N VAL A 116 8.26 -3.10 10.05
CA VAL A 116 8.41 -1.81 9.38
C VAL A 116 7.41 -1.79 8.22
N VAL A 117 6.59 -0.74 8.15
CA VAL A 117 5.63 -0.57 7.07
C VAL A 117 6.12 0.50 6.11
N GLU A 118 6.20 0.12 4.85
CA GLU A 118 6.54 1.02 3.75
C GLU A 118 5.32 1.17 2.84
N VAL A 119 5.07 2.39 2.37
CA VAL A 119 4.03 2.67 1.39
C VAL A 119 4.68 3.11 0.10
N LEU A 120 4.44 2.36 -0.97
CA LEU A 120 4.92 2.70 -2.30
C LEU A 120 3.89 3.60 -2.99
N THR A 121 4.25 4.84 -3.28
CA THR A 121 3.34 5.87 -3.78
C THR A 121 3.99 6.78 -4.82
N SER A 122 3.19 7.27 -5.75
CA SER A 122 3.56 8.37 -6.66
C SER A 122 3.30 9.75 -6.04
N ASP A 123 2.46 9.83 -4.99
CA ASP A 123 2.13 11.07 -4.29
C ASP A 123 2.77 11.10 -2.90
N VAL A 124 4.08 11.37 -2.88
CA VAL A 124 4.87 11.40 -1.64
C VAL A 124 4.38 12.49 -0.69
N ALA A 125 3.96 13.64 -1.22
CA ALA A 125 3.51 14.76 -0.38
C ALA A 125 2.24 14.43 0.40
N ALA A 126 1.22 13.88 -0.27
CA ALA A 126 -0.03 13.49 0.37
C ALA A 126 0.21 12.35 1.38
N MET A 127 0.98 11.35 1.00
CA MET A 127 1.23 10.20 1.86
C MET A 127 2.09 10.57 3.07
N SER A 128 3.05 11.46 2.93
CA SER A 128 3.86 11.98 4.05
C SER A 128 3.02 12.79 5.03
N ALA A 129 2.06 13.56 4.52
CA ALA A 129 1.13 14.30 5.38
C ALA A 129 0.25 13.35 6.21
N LEU A 130 -0.22 12.26 5.60
CA LEU A 130 -0.98 11.22 6.30
C LEU A 130 -0.10 10.48 7.31
N ALA A 131 1.14 10.17 6.96
CA ALA A 131 2.09 9.47 7.83
C ALA A 131 2.36 10.21 9.15
N ALA A 132 2.26 11.53 9.14
CA ALA A 132 2.44 12.36 10.35
C ALA A 132 1.34 12.12 11.40
N HIS A 133 0.20 11.56 11.01
CA HIS A 133 -0.96 11.36 11.88
C HIS A 133 -1.25 9.89 12.19
N VAL A 134 -0.51 8.95 11.60
CA VAL A 134 -0.66 7.52 11.95
C VAL A 134 0.12 7.20 13.22
N GLN A 135 -0.35 6.18 13.95
CA GLN A 135 0.21 5.77 15.24
C GLN A 135 1.37 4.76 15.12
N VAL A 136 1.86 4.55 13.93
CA VAL A 136 2.93 3.60 13.61
C VAL A 136 3.99 4.29 12.76
N ARG A 137 5.19 3.73 12.72
CA ARG A 137 6.20 4.17 11.77
C ARG A 137 5.81 3.70 10.36
N MET A 138 5.56 4.65 9.49
CA MET A 138 5.24 4.43 8.09
C MET A 138 6.26 5.17 7.23
N ASP A 139 7.08 4.42 6.52
CA ASP A 139 8.06 4.97 5.61
C ASP A 139 7.43 5.12 4.22
N VAL A 140 7.55 6.31 3.65
CA VAL A 140 6.99 6.63 2.32
C VAL A 140 8.08 6.44 1.28
N VAL A 141 7.82 5.56 0.32
CA VAL A 141 8.74 5.23 -0.77
C VAL A 141 8.20 5.77 -2.07
N SER A 142 9.00 6.58 -2.76
CA SER A 142 8.62 7.15 -4.05
C SER A 142 8.65 6.09 -5.15
N LEU A 143 7.61 6.09 -5.94
CA LEU A 143 7.51 5.29 -7.14
C LEU A 143 8.25 5.97 -8.31
#